data_5a17db42902f856111e3cf196f16b5ac
#
_entry.id   5a17db42902f856111e3cf196f16b5ac
#
_cell.length_a   1.000
_cell.length_b   1.000
_cell.length_c   1.000
_cell.angle_alpha   90.00
_cell.angle_beta   90.00
_cell.angle_gamma   90.00
#
_symmetry.space_group_name_H-M   'P 1'
#
loop_
_entity.id
_entity.type
_entity.pdbx_description
1 polymer ?
#
loop_
_entity_poly.entity_id
_entity_poly.type
_entity_poly.pdbx_seq_one_letter_code
_entity_poly.pdbx_strand_id
1 'polypeptide(L)'
;MPEMMKYRKTGKFKLGFLTLLLSVLFVACGSGASDADRQIKSKTDLKGAVIGVQLGTTSDGLATELEKEGGGTKVERYNKGADAIQALLQGKIDCMVTDEAPAKAFQRVNPSLRILPETFDASSFAICVAKDHAELQQSINHAIRILKENG
;
A
#
# COMPACT_ATOMS: atom_id res chain seq x y z
N MET A 1 10.41 6.32 4.94
CA MET A 1 10.38 6.07 3.48
C MET A 1 9.12 5.30 3.17
N PRO A 2 8.21 5.83 2.34
CA PRO A 2 7.07 5.04 1.88
C PRO A 2 7.55 3.93 0.93
N GLU A 3 7.12 2.71 1.20
CA GLU A 3 7.43 1.52 0.43
C GLU A 3 6.19 0.91 -0.21
N MET A 4 6.42 0.18 -1.28
CA MET A 4 5.38 -0.45 -2.08
C MET A 4 5.30 -1.95 -1.79
N MET A 5 4.11 -2.44 -1.44
CA MET A 5 3.86 -3.85 -1.13
C MET A 5 3.01 -4.53 -2.19
N LYS A 6 3.36 -5.78 -2.51
CA LYS A 6 2.68 -6.62 -3.49
C LYS A 6 2.44 -8.05 -2.99
N TYR A 7 1.34 -8.62 -3.41
CA TYR A 7 1.03 -10.04 -3.22
C TYR A 7 1.68 -10.91 -4.31
N ARG A 8 2.35 -12.01 -3.91
CA ARG A 8 2.89 -13.04 -4.80
C ARG A 8 1.92 -14.21 -4.91
N LYS A 9 1.23 -14.34 -6.03
CA LYS A 9 0.47 -15.56 -6.34
C LYS A 9 1.42 -16.75 -6.56
N THR A 10 1.39 -17.73 -5.67
CA THR A 10 2.00 -19.03 -5.89
C THR A 10 0.90 -20.04 -6.20
N GLY A 11 1.00 -20.72 -7.32
CA GLY A 11 0.27 -21.97 -7.53
C GLY A 11 -0.59 -22.03 -8.78
N LYS A 12 -0.07 -22.70 -9.80
CA LYS A 12 -0.87 -23.24 -10.90
C LYS A 12 -1.74 -24.38 -10.38
N PHE A 13 -3.01 -24.13 -10.16
CA PHE A 13 -3.96 -25.22 -9.96
C PHE A 13 -4.44 -25.70 -11.33
N LYS A 14 -3.88 -26.84 -11.77
CA LYS A 14 -4.44 -27.60 -12.90
C LYS A 14 -5.62 -28.42 -12.37
N LEU A 15 -6.82 -28.01 -12.67
CA LEU A 15 -7.95 -28.92 -12.56
C LEU A 15 -8.64 -29.01 -13.93
N GLY A 16 -8.59 -30.19 -14.50
CA GLY A 16 -9.16 -30.50 -15.78
C GLY A 16 -10.67 -30.63 -15.73
N PHE A 17 -11.25 -30.19 -16.82
CA PHE A 17 -12.37 -30.79 -17.53
C PHE A 17 -13.62 -31.19 -16.73
N LEU A 18 -14.67 -30.36 -16.82
CA LEU A 18 -15.99 -30.91 -17.20
C LEU A 18 -16.88 -29.79 -17.75
N THR A 19 -17.27 -29.96 -18.98
CA THR A 19 -18.21 -29.20 -19.80
C THR A 19 -19.61 -29.20 -19.21
N LEU A 20 -20.35 -28.09 -19.26
CA LEU A 20 -21.62 -27.97 -20.00
C LEU A 20 -22.20 -26.55 -19.90
N LEU A 21 -22.47 -26.00 -21.09
CA LEU A 21 -23.40 -24.91 -21.44
C LEU A 21 -24.30 -24.37 -20.31
N LEU A 22 -24.11 -23.09 -19.97
CA LEU A 22 -25.23 -22.17 -19.74
C LEU A 22 -24.81 -20.77 -20.07
N SER A 23 -25.14 -20.30 -21.26
CA SER A 23 -25.01 -18.89 -21.70
C SER A 23 -26.03 -18.05 -20.95
N VAL A 24 -25.55 -17.26 -19.99
CA VAL A 24 -26.29 -16.12 -19.42
C VAL A 24 -25.46 -14.87 -19.66
N LEU A 25 -26.02 -13.96 -20.45
CA LEU A 25 -25.50 -12.61 -20.64
C LEU A 25 -25.31 -11.94 -19.28
N PHE A 26 -24.08 -11.79 -18.84
CA PHE A 26 -23.75 -10.80 -17.80
C PHE A 26 -23.31 -9.52 -18.49
N VAL A 27 -24.20 -8.54 -18.48
CA VAL A 27 -23.89 -7.14 -18.77
C VAL A 27 -22.82 -6.72 -17.76
N ALA A 28 -21.63 -6.43 -18.28
CA ALA A 28 -20.50 -5.93 -17.50
C ALA A 28 -20.82 -4.54 -16.93
N CYS A 29 -21.23 -4.48 -15.68
CA CYS A 29 -21.11 -3.27 -14.89
C CYS A 29 -19.61 -3.11 -14.58
N GLY A 30 -18.97 -2.09 -15.14
CA GLY A 30 -17.56 -1.79 -14.98
C GLY A 30 -17.25 -1.32 -13.56
N SER A 31 -17.08 -2.25 -12.64
CA SER A 31 -16.38 -2.03 -11.39
C SER A 31 -14.89 -2.14 -11.70
N GLY A 32 -14.09 -1.15 -11.29
CA GLY A 32 -12.64 -1.14 -11.46
C GLY A 32 -11.99 -2.29 -10.68
N ALA A 33 -12.08 -3.49 -11.24
CA ALA A 33 -11.33 -4.62 -10.74
C ALA A 33 -9.85 -4.42 -11.11
N SER A 34 -8.95 -4.66 -10.17
CA SER A 34 -7.53 -4.75 -10.46
C SER A 34 -7.30 -5.82 -11.51
N ASP A 35 -6.36 -5.58 -12.41
CA ASP A 35 -5.98 -6.57 -13.42
C ASP A 35 -5.28 -7.72 -12.68
N ALA A 36 -5.98 -8.83 -12.45
CA ALA A 36 -5.55 -9.93 -11.58
C ALA A 36 -4.18 -10.54 -11.96
N ASP A 37 -3.66 -10.14 -13.12
CA ASP A 37 -2.35 -10.58 -13.65
C ASP A 37 -1.32 -9.45 -13.72
N ARG A 38 -1.68 -8.22 -13.31
CA ARG A 38 -0.75 -7.09 -13.31
C ARG A 38 0.39 -7.31 -12.32
N GLN A 39 1.61 -7.21 -12.84
CA GLN A 39 2.81 -7.35 -12.03
C GLN A 39 3.48 -5.97 -11.81
N ILE A 40 3.37 -5.43 -10.60
CA ILE A 40 4.11 -4.24 -10.19
C ILE A 40 5.54 -4.65 -9.80
N LYS A 41 6.55 -4.21 -10.52
CA LYS A 41 7.98 -4.49 -10.27
C LYS A 41 8.75 -3.22 -9.96
N SER A 42 8.26 -2.07 -10.42
CA SER A 42 8.88 -0.76 -10.32
C SER A 42 7.83 0.34 -10.18
N LYS A 43 8.25 1.57 -9.90
CA LYS A 43 7.37 2.74 -9.86
C LYS A 43 6.67 3.01 -11.20
N THR A 44 7.30 2.69 -12.32
CA THR A 44 6.73 2.90 -13.65
C THR A 44 5.49 2.04 -13.92
N ASP A 45 5.38 0.90 -13.22
CA ASP A 45 4.24 -0.01 -13.36
C ASP A 45 2.99 0.49 -12.61
N LEU A 46 3.12 1.58 -11.82
CA LEU A 46 2.00 2.19 -11.10
C LEU A 46 1.01 2.87 -12.04
N LYS A 47 1.42 3.23 -13.24
CA LYS A 47 0.51 3.78 -14.23
C LYS A 47 -0.58 2.78 -14.60
N GLY A 48 -1.83 3.19 -14.40
CA GLY A 48 -3.00 2.34 -14.60
C GLY A 48 -3.23 1.29 -13.52
N ALA A 49 -2.45 1.29 -12.42
CA ALA A 49 -2.65 0.40 -11.28
C ALA A 49 -3.73 0.89 -10.32
N VAL A 50 -4.30 -0.04 -9.57
CA VAL A 50 -5.13 0.25 -8.40
C VAL A 50 -4.25 0.23 -7.17
N ILE A 51 -3.99 1.41 -6.59
CA ILE A 51 -3.09 1.62 -5.45
C ILE A 51 -3.90 1.72 -4.18
N GLY A 52 -3.63 0.87 -3.19
CA GLY A 52 -4.21 0.99 -1.85
C GLY A 52 -3.36 1.87 -0.96
N VAL A 53 -4.01 2.72 -0.16
CA VAL A 53 -3.35 3.57 0.84
C VAL A 53 -4.19 3.65 2.12
N GLN A 54 -3.55 3.99 3.24
CA GLN A 54 -4.29 4.41 4.42
C GLN A 54 -4.65 5.89 4.30
N LEU A 55 -5.95 6.18 4.47
CA LEU A 55 -6.51 7.53 4.36
C LEU A 55 -5.77 8.52 5.25
N GLY A 56 -5.45 9.70 4.71
CA GLY A 56 -4.88 10.84 5.45
C GLY A 56 -3.40 10.70 5.80
N THR A 57 -2.69 9.72 5.23
CA THR A 57 -1.24 9.56 5.39
C THR A 57 -0.45 10.29 4.30
N THR A 58 0.86 10.41 4.47
CA THR A 58 1.76 10.91 3.41
C THR A 58 1.68 10.05 2.15
N SER A 59 1.50 8.74 2.33
CA SER A 59 1.30 7.78 1.22
C SER A 59 0.01 8.06 0.43
N ASP A 60 -1.07 8.50 1.09
CA ASP A 60 -2.31 8.92 0.42
C ASP A 60 -2.08 10.18 -0.43
N GLY A 61 -1.36 11.17 0.12
CA GLY A 61 -0.99 12.36 -0.63
C GLY A 61 -0.19 12.03 -1.89
N LEU A 62 0.82 11.19 -1.76
CA LEU A 62 1.68 10.76 -2.86
C LEU A 62 0.89 9.96 -3.92
N ALA A 63 0.04 9.01 -3.51
CA ALA A 63 -0.79 8.25 -4.43
C ALA A 63 -1.81 9.14 -5.15
N THR A 64 -2.33 10.18 -4.46
CA THR A 64 -3.22 11.18 -5.07
C THR A 64 -2.52 11.94 -6.20
N GLU A 65 -1.25 12.30 -6.06
CA GLU A 65 -0.52 12.94 -7.15
C GLU A 65 -0.35 11.98 -8.36
N LEU A 66 -0.01 10.71 -8.12
CA LEU A 66 0.05 9.70 -9.19
C LEU A 66 -1.31 9.51 -9.90
N GLU A 67 -2.42 9.58 -9.17
CA GLU A 67 -3.77 9.51 -9.74
C GLU A 67 -4.05 10.72 -10.64
N LYS A 68 -3.63 11.94 -10.23
CA LYS A 68 -3.78 13.18 -11.00
C LYS A 68 -2.92 13.19 -12.28
N GLU A 69 -1.76 12.56 -12.27
CA GLU A 69 -0.93 12.41 -13.47
C GLU A 69 -1.63 11.63 -14.58
N GLY A 70 -2.70 10.91 -14.22
CA GLY A 70 -3.55 10.19 -15.16
C GLY A 70 -2.99 8.82 -15.54
N GLY A 71 -3.34 8.37 -16.78
CA GLY A 71 -2.91 7.05 -17.25
C GLY A 71 -3.71 5.88 -16.67
N GLY A 72 -4.86 6.16 -16.05
CA GLY A 72 -5.76 5.15 -15.53
C GLY A 72 -5.44 4.67 -14.10
N THR A 73 -4.46 5.27 -13.44
CA THR A 73 -4.16 5.00 -12.03
C THR A 73 -5.36 5.36 -11.15
N LYS A 74 -5.69 4.49 -10.20
CA LYS A 74 -6.78 4.67 -9.23
C LYS A 74 -6.25 4.50 -7.82
N VAL A 75 -6.79 5.27 -6.87
CA VAL A 75 -6.41 5.17 -5.46
C VAL A 75 -7.59 4.72 -4.62
N GLU A 76 -7.42 3.57 -3.97
CA GLU A 76 -8.37 3.02 -3.02
C GLU A 76 -7.91 3.35 -1.59
N ARG A 77 -8.77 4.05 -0.84
CA ARG A 77 -8.46 4.58 0.48
C ARG A 77 -9.09 3.74 1.58
N TYR A 78 -8.30 3.31 2.53
CA TYR A 78 -8.72 2.46 3.65
C TYR A 78 -8.51 3.19 4.97
N ASN A 79 -9.42 3.02 5.93
CA ASN A 79 -9.27 3.60 7.26
C ASN A 79 -8.11 2.99 8.05
N LYS A 80 -7.76 1.74 7.76
CA LYS A 80 -6.64 1.02 8.40
C LYS A 80 -5.75 0.37 7.35
N GLY A 81 -4.44 0.41 7.56
CA GLY A 81 -3.48 -0.28 6.69
C GLY A 81 -3.75 -1.79 6.60
N ALA A 82 -4.24 -2.41 7.66
CA ALA A 82 -4.61 -3.83 7.65
C ALA A 82 -5.74 -4.15 6.65
N ASP A 83 -6.70 -3.25 6.46
CA ASP A 83 -7.80 -3.43 5.50
C ASP A 83 -7.28 -3.35 4.06
N ALA A 84 -6.31 -2.43 3.80
CA ALA A 84 -5.62 -2.35 2.52
C ALA A 84 -4.83 -3.65 2.21
N ILE A 85 -4.16 -4.22 3.22
CA ILE A 85 -3.48 -5.52 3.07
C ILE A 85 -4.45 -6.64 2.73
N GLN A 86 -5.62 -6.70 3.38
CA GLN A 86 -6.63 -7.69 3.03
C GLN A 86 -7.14 -7.51 1.59
N ALA A 87 -7.34 -6.28 1.14
CA ALA A 87 -7.71 -5.98 -0.25
C ALA A 87 -6.62 -6.41 -1.24
N LEU A 88 -5.34 -6.19 -0.90
CA LEU A 88 -4.19 -6.63 -1.70
C LEU A 88 -4.13 -8.17 -1.81
N LEU A 89 -4.31 -8.87 -0.69
CA LEU A 89 -4.31 -10.34 -0.65
C LEU A 89 -5.48 -10.95 -1.44
N GLN A 90 -6.61 -10.23 -1.50
CA GLN A 90 -7.79 -10.60 -2.28
C GLN A 90 -7.70 -10.21 -3.76
N GLY A 91 -6.65 -9.50 -4.17
CA GLY A 91 -6.48 -9.01 -5.54
C GLY A 91 -7.46 -7.90 -5.93
N LYS A 92 -7.98 -7.15 -4.96
CA LYS A 92 -8.84 -5.97 -5.21
C LYS A 92 -8.02 -4.72 -5.55
N ILE A 93 -6.78 -4.67 -5.10
CA ILE A 93 -5.79 -3.66 -5.43
C ILE A 93 -4.52 -4.35 -5.92
N ASP A 94 -3.75 -3.65 -6.75
CA ASP A 94 -2.53 -4.20 -7.36
C ASP A 94 -1.31 -4.06 -6.44
N CYS A 95 -1.27 -2.99 -5.65
CA CYS A 95 -0.23 -2.73 -4.66
C CYS A 95 -0.75 -1.83 -3.53
N MET A 96 0.04 -1.76 -2.45
CA MET A 96 -0.17 -0.80 -1.37
C MET A 96 1.07 0.07 -1.22
N VAL A 97 0.88 1.37 -1.03
CA VAL A 97 1.93 2.32 -0.65
C VAL A 97 1.78 2.64 0.83
N THR A 98 2.86 2.45 1.59
CA THR A 98 2.90 2.67 3.04
C THR A 98 4.35 2.90 3.48
N ASP A 99 4.57 3.30 4.73
CA ASP A 99 5.92 3.46 5.27
C ASP A 99 6.63 2.11 5.46
N GLU A 100 7.98 2.13 5.49
CA GLU A 100 8.83 0.95 5.58
C GLU A 100 8.53 0.07 6.81
N ALA A 101 8.37 0.68 7.98
CA ALA A 101 8.16 -0.08 9.21
C ALA A 101 6.82 -0.85 9.21
N PRO A 102 5.66 -0.25 8.87
CA PRO A 102 4.42 -0.99 8.63
C PRO A 102 4.55 -2.04 7.52
N ALA A 103 5.22 -1.72 6.39
CA ALA A 103 5.42 -2.67 5.30
C ALA A 103 6.12 -3.95 5.78
N LYS A 104 7.23 -3.80 6.50
CA LYS A 104 7.96 -4.94 7.10
C LYS A 104 7.14 -5.72 8.13
N ALA A 105 6.32 -5.01 8.93
CA ALA A 105 5.44 -5.65 9.89
C ALA A 105 4.37 -6.52 9.20
N PHE A 106 3.74 -6.01 8.15
CA PHE A 106 2.76 -6.76 7.36
C PHE A 106 3.38 -7.94 6.62
N GLN A 107 4.59 -7.78 6.07
CA GLN A 107 5.30 -8.85 5.38
C GLN A 107 5.65 -10.01 6.33
N ARG A 108 6.04 -9.71 7.58
CA ARG A 108 6.35 -10.77 8.58
C ARG A 108 5.18 -11.70 8.86
N VAL A 109 3.95 -11.17 8.86
CA VAL A 109 2.75 -11.97 9.12
C VAL A 109 2.09 -12.48 7.83
N ASN A 110 2.52 -11.97 6.68
CA ASN A 110 2.05 -12.38 5.35
C ASN A 110 3.25 -12.60 4.42
N PRO A 111 3.94 -13.76 4.51
CA PRO A 111 5.18 -14.00 3.73
C PRO A 111 5.01 -14.01 2.21
N SER A 112 3.77 -14.05 1.72
CA SER A 112 3.44 -13.93 0.28
C SER A 112 3.56 -12.48 -0.22
N LEU A 113 3.59 -11.49 0.66
CA LEU A 113 3.81 -10.09 0.30
C LEU A 113 5.28 -9.87 -0.06
N ARG A 114 5.50 -8.99 -1.03
CA ARG A 114 6.82 -8.55 -1.44
C ARG A 114 6.92 -7.04 -1.33
N ILE A 115 7.96 -6.56 -0.66
CA ILE A 115 8.34 -5.15 -0.64
C ILE A 115 9.23 -4.91 -1.86
N LEU A 116 8.98 -3.85 -2.61
CA LEU A 116 9.80 -3.46 -3.74
C LEU A 116 11.04 -2.72 -3.26
N PRO A 117 12.18 -2.85 -3.97
CA PRO A 117 13.43 -2.18 -3.59
C PRO A 117 13.39 -0.66 -3.82
N GLU A 118 12.49 -0.20 -4.70
CA GLU A 118 12.33 1.22 -4.99
C GLU A 118 11.49 1.89 -3.91
N THR A 119 12.00 2.98 -3.36
CA THR A 119 11.32 3.81 -2.35
C THR A 119 10.94 5.16 -2.94
N PHE A 120 9.90 5.78 -2.40
CA PHE A 120 9.62 7.19 -2.62
C PHE A 120 10.52 8.05 -1.71
N ASP A 121 10.49 9.38 -1.91
CA ASP A 121 11.30 10.29 -1.11
C ASP A 121 11.02 10.13 0.39
N ALA A 122 12.05 10.28 1.19
CA ALA A 122 11.98 10.13 2.63
C ALA A 122 11.09 11.23 3.24
N SER A 123 10.14 10.82 4.08
CA SER A 123 9.33 11.72 4.89
C SER A 123 9.98 11.90 6.27
N SER A 124 9.88 13.10 6.83
CA SER A 124 10.26 13.38 8.20
C SER A 124 9.04 13.28 9.12
N PHE A 125 9.26 12.71 10.30
CA PHE A 125 8.24 12.66 11.34
C PHE A 125 8.52 13.71 12.41
N ALA A 126 7.45 14.27 12.98
CA ALA A 126 7.53 15.20 14.10
C ALA A 126 6.52 14.80 15.18
N ILE A 127 6.85 15.13 16.43
CA ILE A 127 5.94 14.96 17.56
C ILE A 127 5.26 16.30 17.82
N CYS A 128 3.93 16.33 17.74
CA CYS A 128 3.14 17.52 18.07
C CYS A 128 2.86 17.54 19.58
N VAL A 129 3.09 18.70 20.20
CA VAL A 129 2.81 18.96 21.61
C VAL A 129 1.94 20.23 21.70
N ALA A 130 1.02 20.29 22.64
CA ALA A 130 0.24 21.50 22.89
C ALA A 130 1.14 22.65 23.30
N LYS A 131 0.80 23.88 22.88
CA LYS A 131 1.66 25.06 23.03
C LYS A 131 1.99 25.42 24.49
N ASP A 132 1.12 25.07 25.40
CA ASP A 132 1.23 25.28 26.84
C ASP A 132 2.05 24.22 27.59
N HIS A 133 2.51 23.18 26.88
CA HIS A 133 3.28 22.06 27.45
C HIS A 133 4.77 22.15 27.10
N ALA A 134 5.41 23.29 27.38
CA ALA A 134 6.81 23.55 27.05
C ALA A 134 7.79 22.56 27.72
N GLU A 135 7.52 22.17 28.98
CA GLU A 135 8.34 21.19 29.70
C GLU A 135 8.31 19.79 29.05
N LEU A 136 7.12 19.37 28.60
CA LEU A 136 6.97 18.12 27.87
C LEU A 136 7.76 18.16 26.55
N GLN A 137 7.69 19.25 25.82
CA GLN A 137 8.45 19.44 24.57
C GLN A 137 9.97 19.33 24.83
N GLN A 138 10.48 19.95 25.89
CA GLN A 138 11.90 19.88 26.24
C GLN A 138 12.31 18.45 26.61
N SER A 139 11.50 17.75 27.39
CA SER A 139 11.74 16.36 27.78
C SER A 139 11.76 15.42 26.57
N ILE A 140 10.81 15.56 25.63
CA ILE A 140 10.78 14.79 24.39
C ILE A 140 12.00 15.07 23.53
N ASN A 141 12.37 16.33 23.33
CA ASN A 141 13.55 16.72 22.56
C ASN A 141 14.85 16.18 23.18
N HIS A 142 14.94 16.17 24.50
CA HIS A 142 16.08 15.58 25.21
C HIS A 142 16.15 14.06 24.97
N ALA A 143 15.04 13.35 25.13
CA ALA A 143 14.97 11.92 24.87
C ALA A 143 15.35 11.55 23.43
N ILE A 144 14.82 12.28 22.42
CA ILE A 144 15.16 12.09 21.01
C ILE A 144 16.66 12.27 20.76
N ARG A 145 17.29 13.27 21.42
CA ARG A 145 18.73 13.52 21.30
C ARG A 145 19.53 12.34 21.82
N ILE A 146 19.21 11.87 23.03
CA ILE A 146 19.87 10.68 23.62
C ILE A 146 19.74 9.46 22.71
N LEU A 147 18.54 9.22 22.18
CA LEU A 147 18.31 8.07 21.28
C LEU A 147 19.12 8.17 19.99
N LYS A 148 19.29 9.38 19.44
CA LYS A 148 20.13 9.58 18.24
C LYS A 148 21.64 9.43 18.52
N GLU A 149 22.09 9.77 19.73
CA GLU A 149 23.50 9.67 20.14
C GLU A 149 23.90 8.21 20.45
N ASN A 150 22.95 7.40 20.93
CA ASN A 150 23.21 6.03 21.34
C ASN A 150 22.91 4.97 20.23
N GLY A 151 22.41 5.37 19.04
CA GLY A 151 22.06 4.48 17.91
C GLY A 151 20.64 3.98 18.03
#